data_2a20d3e4c96152e3a2ede00db1c71861
#
_entry.id   2a20d3e4c96152e3a2ede00db1c71861
#
_cell.length_a   1.000
_cell.length_b   1.000
_cell.length_c   1.000
_cell.angle_alpha   90.00
_cell.angle_beta   90.00
_cell.angle_gamma   90.00
#
_symmetry.space_group_name_H-M   'P 1'
#
loop_
_entity.id
_entity.type
_entity.pdbx_description
1 polymer ?
#
loop_
_entity_poly.entity_id
_entity_poly.type
_entity_poly.pdbx_seq_one_letter_code
_entity_poly.pdbx_strand_id
1 'polypeptide(L)'
;MSRAYKIKVSESVSKVIKADDHVSTQLEMLEILPCDQMADLLAEELVKQGFERQGDKVVRKDGDVTIEVDLESGTVSVSSEASKEVKVKGDKSGYGYDDSGPSQSKTKKQLSADLKKELEGKVDEKEQKLQEKVTDQLEKQLKNLREELDKAVNRATAEALKQKAARIGQIKEMTDI
;
A
#
# COMPACT_ATOMS: atom_id res chain seq x y z
N MET A 1 39.66 -47.79 4.04
CA MET A 1 38.31 -47.41 3.58
C MET A 1 37.91 -46.09 4.19
N SER A 2 37.44 -45.15 3.38
CA SER A 2 36.91 -43.90 3.88
C SER A 2 35.58 -44.12 4.58
N ARG A 3 35.41 -43.46 5.71
CA ARG A 3 34.12 -43.44 6.42
C ARG A 3 33.32 -42.23 6.01
N ALA A 4 32.07 -42.49 5.63
CA ALA A 4 31.11 -41.43 5.45
C ALA A 4 30.55 -40.99 6.81
N TYR A 5 30.47 -39.71 7.05
CA TYR A 5 29.82 -39.15 8.23
C TYR A 5 28.82 -38.10 7.80
N LYS A 6 27.74 -37.99 8.56
CA LYS A 6 26.67 -37.05 8.31
C LYS A 6 27.00 -35.68 8.91
N ILE A 7 26.94 -34.66 8.10
CA ILE A 7 27.09 -33.27 8.52
C ILE A 7 25.71 -32.61 8.49
N LYS A 8 25.31 -32.01 9.60
CA LYS A 8 24.06 -31.29 9.72
C LYS A 8 24.35 -29.83 10.07
N VAL A 9 23.73 -28.92 9.35
CA VAL A 9 23.80 -27.49 9.61
C VAL A 9 22.42 -26.94 9.83
N SER A 10 22.30 -25.98 10.74
CA SER A 10 21.09 -25.26 11.02
C SER A 10 21.37 -23.77 10.84
N GLU A 11 20.49 -23.08 10.15
CA GLU A 11 20.59 -21.66 9.94
C GLU A 11 19.23 -20.99 10.15
N SER A 12 19.27 -19.72 10.49
CA SER A 12 18.08 -18.89 10.58
C SER A 12 18.34 -17.54 9.94
N VAL A 13 17.33 -17.03 9.25
CA VAL A 13 17.33 -15.69 8.67
C VAL A 13 16.19 -14.91 9.29
N SER A 14 16.50 -13.73 9.84
CA SER A 14 15.53 -12.80 10.37
C SER A 14 15.65 -11.50 9.60
N LYS A 15 14.54 -11.02 9.05
CA LYS A 15 14.50 -9.79 8.27
C LYS A 15 13.17 -9.09 8.47
N VAL A 16 13.21 -7.77 8.55
CA VAL A 16 12.00 -6.95 8.44
C VAL A 16 11.73 -6.71 6.96
N ILE A 17 10.63 -7.25 6.47
CA ILE A 17 10.18 -7.03 5.11
C ILE A 17 9.20 -5.86 5.10
N LYS A 18 9.28 -5.05 4.05
CA LYS A 18 8.39 -3.91 3.83
C LYS A 18 7.78 -4.04 2.45
N ALA A 19 6.53 -3.67 2.37
CA ALA A 19 5.83 -3.55 1.11
C ALA A 19 5.09 -2.23 1.10
N ASP A 20 5.18 -1.51 0.00
CA ASP A 20 4.46 -0.27 -0.22
C ASP A 20 3.92 -0.25 -1.64
N ASP A 21 2.82 0.42 -1.81
CA ASP A 21 2.24 0.67 -3.11
C ASP A 21 1.44 1.97 -3.07
N HIS A 22 1.31 2.59 -4.22
CA HIS A 22 0.47 3.77 -4.34
C HIS A 22 -0.22 3.81 -5.69
N VAL A 23 -1.42 4.38 -5.71
CA VAL A 23 -2.22 4.59 -6.91
C VAL A 23 -2.71 6.02 -6.91
N SER A 24 -2.65 6.66 -8.06
CA SER A 24 -3.21 8.00 -8.27
C SER A 24 -4.35 7.93 -9.26
N THR A 25 -5.40 8.69 -8.98
CA THR A 25 -6.50 8.93 -9.90
C THR A 25 -6.86 10.41 -9.87
N GLN A 26 -7.65 10.87 -10.81
CA GLN A 26 -8.06 12.26 -10.88
C GLN A 26 -9.58 12.36 -10.76
N LEU A 27 -10.02 13.29 -9.91
CA LEU A 27 -11.43 13.67 -9.83
C LEU A 27 -11.76 14.67 -10.93
N GLU A 28 -12.85 14.41 -11.61
CA GLU A 28 -13.42 15.35 -12.56
C GLU A 28 -14.49 16.19 -11.85
N MET A 29 -14.26 17.48 -11.76
CA MET A 29 -15.20 18.40 -11.18
C MET A 29 -15.47 19.55 -12.13
N LEU A 30 -16.74 19.85 -12.35
CA LEU A 30 -17.15 20.97 -13.20
C LEU A 30 -16.85 22.30 -12.53
N GLU A 31 -16.25 23.22 -13.28
CA GLU A 31 -16.03 24.60 -12.83
C GLU A 31 -17.30 25.43 -12.88
N ILE A 32 -18.18 25.23 -11.93
CA ILE A 32 -19.42 26.01 -11.80
C ILE A 32 -19.13 27.32 -11.12
N LEU A 33 -18.26 27.33 -10.13
CA LEU A 33 -17.69 28.47 -9.44
C LEU A 33 -16.17 28.54 -9.71
N PRO A 34 -15.50 29.66 -9.38
CA PRO A 34 -14.03 29.70 -9.46
C PRO A 34 -13.35 28.57 -8.72
N CYS A 35 -12.19 28.15 -9.20
CA CYS A 35 -11.47 26.97 -8.69
C CYS A 35 -11.28 26.97 -7.18
N ASP A 36 -10.96 28.10 -6.58
CA ASP A 36 -10.77 28.23 -5.14
C ASP A 36 -12.06 27.96 -4.35
N GLN A 37 -13.22 28.42 -4.87
CA GLN A 37 -14.52 28.17 -4.25
C GLN A 37 -14.94 26.70 -4.42
N MET A 38 -14.70 26.10 -5.58
CA MET A 38 -14.97 24.69 -5.81
C MET A 38 -14.09 23.81 -4.89
N ALA A 39 -12.83 24.16 -4.72
CA ALA A 39 -11.92 23.49 -3.81
C ALA A 39 -12.40 23.54 -2.36
N ASP A 40 -12.87 24.67 -1.91
CA ASP A 40 -13.42 24.82 -0.56
C ASP A 40 -14.70 23.99 -0.34
N LEU A 41 -15.60 23.95 -1.31
CA LEU A 41 -16.80 23.10 -1.25
C LEU A 41 -16.46 21.62 -1.21
N LEU A 42 -15.53 21.19 -2.04
CA LEU A 42 -15.06 19.80 -2.04
C LEU A 42 -14.40 19.46 -0.70
N ALA A 43 -13.57 20.35 -0.17
CA ALA A 43 -12.92 20.15 1.12
C ALA A 43 -13.95 20.01 2.25
N GLU A 44 -14.99 20.82 2.28
CA GLU A 44 -16.06 20.71 3.29
C GLU A 44 -16.76 19.34 3.23
N GLU A 45 -17.08 18.86 2.04
CA GLU A 45 -17.70 17.54 1.86
C GLU A 45 -16.79 16.40 2.26
N LEU A 46 -15.50 16.49 1.94
CA LEU A 46 -14.51 15.48 2.33
C LEU A 46 -14.25 15.48 3.83
N VAL A 47 -14.22 16.63 4.47
CA VAL A 47 -14.12 16.73 5.94
C VAL A 47 -15.29 16.02 6.63
N LYS A 48 -16.49 16.11 6.09
CA LYS A 48 -17.67 15.36 6.58
C LYS A 48 -17.47 13.83 6.47
N GLN A 49 -16.66 13.40 5.54
CA GLN A 49 -16.32 11.97 5.35
C GLN A 49 -15.12 11.50 6.18
N GLY A 50 -14.57 12.34 7.04
CA GLY A 50 -13.47 11.99 7.91
C GLY A 50 -12.08 12.43 7.43
N PHE A 51 -12.02 13.21 6.36
CA PHE A 51 -10.76 13.80 5.92
C PHE A 51 -10.38 15.01 6.79
N GLU A 52 -9.08 15.24 6.92
CA GLU A 52 -8.52 16.40 7.59
C GLU A 52 -7.88 17.32 6.56
N ARG A 53 -8.27 18.60 6.60
CA ARG A 53 -7.73 19.59 5.68
C ARG A 53 -6.35 20.06 6.12
N GLN A 54 -5.38 19.99 5.20
CA GLN A 54 -4.01 20.47 5.37
C GLN A 54 -3.66 21.42 4.22
N GLY A 55 -4.00 22.69 4.35
CA GLY A 55 -3.80 23.69 3.28
C GLY A 55 -4.64 23.38 2.04
N ASP A 56 -3.98 23.11 0.91
CA ASP A 56 -4.62 22.78 -0.36
C ASP A 56 -4.90 21.29 -0.54
N LYS A 57 -4.68 20.50 0.50
CA LYS A 57 -4.85 19.05 0.49
C LYS A 57 -5.74 18.60 1.63
N VAL A 58 -6.42 17.50 1.43
CA VAL A 58 -7.12 16.78 2.50
C VAL A 58 -6.60 15.37 2.58
N VAL A 59 -6.43 14.88 3.79
CA VAL A 59 -5.81 13.58 4.08
C VAL A 59 -6.70 12.78 5.03
N ARG A 60 -6.83 11.49 4.75
CA ARG A 60 -7.48 10.52 5.65
C ARG A 60 -6.60 9.27 5.77
N LYS A 61 -6.48 8.75 6.97
CA LYS A 61 -5.79 7.49 7.23
C LYS A 61 -6.79 6.42 7.67
N ASP A 62 -6.85 5.34 6.90
CA ASP A 62 -7.67 4.17 7.21
C ASP A 62 -6.72 2.98 7.45
N GLY A 63 -6.33 2.74 8.70
CA GLY A 63 -5.33 1.72 9.02
C GLY A 63 -3.98 2.03 8.38
N ASP A 64 -3.49 1.12 7.56
CA ASP A 64 -2.22 1.27 6.83
C ASP A 64 -2.35 2.05 5.52
N VAL A 65 -3.57 2.45 5.17
CA VAL A 65 -3.87 3.16 3.93
C VAL A 65 -3.97 4.66 4.21
N THR A 66 -3.23 5.45 3.45
CA THR A 66 -3.30 6.91 3.47
C THR A 66 -3.91 7.41 2.17
N ILE A 67 -4.92 8.26 2.29
CA ILE A 67 -5.63 8.86 1.17
C ILE A 67 -5.38 10.36 1.20
N GLU A 68 -4.86 10.90 0.11
CA GLU A 68 -4.57 12.32 -0.04
C GLU A 68 -5.28 12.84 -1.28
N VAL A 69 -6.01 13.93 -1.13
CA VAL A 69 -6.68 14.60 -2.23
C VAL A 69 -6.11 16.01 -2.37
N ASP A 70 -5.53 16.29 -3.54
CA ASP A 70 -5.09 17.62 -3.90
C ASP A 70 -6.29 18.41 -4.44
N LEU A 71 -6.67 19.48 -3.73
CA LEU A 71 -7.86 20.27 -4.05
C LEU A 71 -7.67 21.15 -5.30
N GLU A 72 -6.46 21.54 -5.63
CA GLU A 72 -6.19 22.35 -6.82
C GLU A 72 -6.27 21.53 -8.10
N SER A 73 -5.63 20.39 -8.14
CA SER A 73 -5.55 19.52 -9.32
C SER A 73 -6.66 18.48 -9.38
N GLY A 74 -7.32 18.18 -8.26
CA GLY A 74 -8.27 17.08 -8.14
C GLY A 74 -7.60 15.70 -8.13
N THR A 75 -6.29 15.64 -7.93
CA THR A 75 -5.56 14.38 -7.89
C THR A 75 -5.77 13.67 -6.56
N VAL A 76 -6.16 12.41 -6.63
CA VAL A 76 -6.31 11.53 -5.47
C VAL A 76 -5.16 10.54 -5.46
N SER A 77 -4.41 10.51 -4.38
CA SER A 77 -3.32 9.57 -4.17
C SER A 77 -3.67 8.66 -3.00
N VAL A 78 -3.63 7.37 -3.24
CA VAL A 78 -3.87 6.34 -2.23
C VAL A 78 -2.60 5.53 -2.08
N SER A 79 -2.07 5.47 -0.88
CA SER A 79 -0.85 4.73 -0.57
C SER A 79 -1.07 3.78 0.59
N SER A 80 -0.37 2.66 0.55
CA SER A 80 -0.39 1.69 1.63
C SER A 80 1.04 1.21 1.91
N GLU A 81 1.37 1.12 3.18
CA GLU A 81 2.64 0.57 3.64
C GLU A 81 2.36 -0.55 4.63
N ALA A 82 3.09 -1.64 4.51
CA ALA A 82 3.08 -2.72 5.48
C ALA A 82 4.50 -3.16 5.77
N SER A 83 4.77 -3.48 7.03
CA SER A 83 6.03 -4.08 7.43
C SER A 83 5.78 -5.30 8.30
N LYS A 84 6.60 -6.31 8.14
CA LYS A 84 6.49 -7.55 8.89
C LYS A 84 7.88 -8.10 9.19
N GLU A 85 8.10 -8.52 10.41
CA GLU A 85 9.29 -9.26 10.79
C GLU A 85 9.10 -10.73 10.40
N VAL A 86 10.04 -11.25 9.62
CA VAL A 86 10.02 -12.63 9.14
C VAL A 86 11.26 -13.34 9.68
N LYS A 87 11.03 -14.47 10.34
CA LYS A 87 12.08 -15.40 10.76
C LYS A 87 11.87 -16.70 10.01
N VAL A 88 12.91 -17.13 9.30
CA VAL A 88 12.92 -18.41 8.59
C VAL A 88 14.08 -19.23 9.13
N LYS A 89 13.78 -20.44 9.53
CA LYS A 89 14.76 -21.41 10.04
C LYS A 89 14.77 -22.63 9.14
N GLY A 90 15.91 -23.24 8.99
CA GLY A 90 16.04 -24.47 8.24
C GLY A 90 17.26 -25.27 8.63
N ASP A 91 17.23 -26.52 8.27
CA ASP A 91 18.30 -27.47 8.45
C ASP A 91 18.68 -28.07 7.11
N LYS A 92 19.97 -28.33 6.93
CA LYS A 92 20.49 -29.03 5.77
C LYS A 92 21.54 -30.04 6.20
N SER A 93 21.55 -31.19 5.57
CA SER A 93 22.53 -32.23 5.87
C SER A 93 23.22 -32.69 4.60
N GLY A 94 24.45 -33.13 4.76
CA GLY A 94 25.27 -33.71 3.72
C GLY A 94 26.22 -34.76 4.30
N TYR A 95 27.06 -35.35 3.47
CA TYR A 95 28.02 -36.35 3.86
C TYR A 95 29.44 -35.88 3.55
N GLY A 96 30.33 -36.14 4.48
CA GLY A 96 31.73 -35.96 4.29
C GLY A 96 32.48 -37.33 4.40
N TYR A 97 33.73 -37.39 3.97
CA TYR A 97 34.56 -38.56 4.01
C TYR A 97 35.90 -38.26 4.68
N ASP A 98 36.38 -39.18 5.47
CA ASP A 98 37.65 -39.00 6.23
C ASP A 98 38.89 -38.92 5.32
N ASP A 99 38.91 -39.69 4.23
CA ASP A 99 40.11 -39.90 3.43
C ASP A 99 40.17 -39.10 2.13
N SER A 100 39.03 -38.63 1.66
CA SER A 100 38.95 -37.94 0.37
C SER A 100 37.84 -36.92 0.32
N GLY A 101 37.96 -35.95 -0.57
CA GLY A 101 37.00 -34.89 -0.75
C GLY A 101 37.26 -33.67 0.12
N PRO A 102 36.32 -32.69 0.15
CA PRO A 102 36.47 -31.52 0.96
C PRO A 102 36.55 -31.84 2.45
N SER A 103 37.28 -31.05 3.20
CA SER A 103 37.28 -31.15 4.65
C SER A 103 35.87 -30.91 5.24
N GLN A 104 35.63 -31.48 6.42
CA GLN A 104 34.36 -31.28 7.15
C GLN A 104 34.01 -29.78 7.30
N SER A 105 35.01 -28.96 7.55
CA SER A 105 34.84 -27.50 7.67
C SER A 105 34.35 -26.86 6.36
N LYS A 106 34.92 -27.23 5.22
CA LYS A 106 34.49 -26.73 3.90
C LYS A 106 33.09 -27.20 3.55
N THR A 107 32.78 -28.47 3.77
CA THR A 107 31.45 -29.03 3.52
C THR A 107 30.42 -28.35 4.39
N LYS A 108 30.71 -28.13 5.65
CA LYS A 108 29.84 -27.43 6.58
C LYS A 108 29.59 -25.98 6.15
N LYS A 109 30.64 -25.26 5.75
CA LYS A 109 30.51 -23.87 5.22
C LYS A 109 29.67 -23.82 3.96
N GLN A 110 29.87 -24.76 3.04
CA GLN A 110 29.11 -24.85 1.80
C GLN A 110 27.62 -25.14 2.07
N LEU A 111 27.33 -26.07 2.95
CA LEU A 111 25.96 -26.38 3.37
C LEU A 111 25.30 -25.19 4.04
N SER A 112 25.98 -24.45 4.91
CA SER A 112 25.49 -23.24 5.54
C SER A 112 25.21 -22.16 4.51
N ALA A 113 26.11 -21.95 3.55
CA ALA A 113 25.92 -20.96 2.49
C ALA A 113 24.72 -21.29 1.60
N ASP A 114 24.57 -22.57 1.21
CA ASP A 114 23.44 -23.02 0.40
C ASP A 114 22.12 -22.88 1.16
N LEU A 115 22.12 -23.22 2.44
CA LEU A 115 20.94 -23.10 3.30
C LEU A 115 20.53 -21.64 3.49
N LYS A 116 21.49 -20.74 3.69
CA LYS A 116 21.21 -19.29 3.77
C LYS A 116 20.55 -18.76 2.51
N LYS A 117 21.04 -19.17 1.33
CA LYS A 117 20.42 -18.79 0.05
C LYS A 117 18.99 -19.29 -0.07
N GLU A 118 18.71 -20.52 0.34
CA GLU A 118 17.36 -21.09 0.35
C GLU A 118 16.45 -20.31 1.29
N LEU A 119 16.93 -19.93 2.47
CA LEU A 119 16.18 -19.16 3.45
C LEU A 119 15.92 -17.72 2.99
N GLU A 120 16.90 -17.10 2.36
CA GLU A 120 16.73 -15.78 1.74
C GLU A 120 15.69 -15.82 0.62
N GLY A 121 15.68 -16.88 -0.20
CA GLY A 121 14.67 -17.11 -1.21
C GLY A 121 13.25 -17.22 -0.61
N LYS A 122 13.11 -17.89 0.53
CA LYS A 122 11.84 -17.96 1.26
C LYS A 122 11.40 -16.61 1.83
N VAL A 123 12.34 -15.80 2.28
CA VAL A 123 12.07 -14.42 2.73
C VAL A 123 11.58 -13.58 1.55
N ASP A 124 12.22 -13.68 0.39
CA ASP A 124 11.81 -12.97 -0.83
C ASP A 124 10.41 -13.38 -1.28
N GLU A 125 10.06 -14.67 -1.20
CA GLU A 125 8.70 -15.14 -1.48
C GLU A 125 7.66 -14.52 -0.53
N LYS A 126 7.99 -14.41 0.74
CA LYS A 126 7.12 -13.78 1.74
C LYS A 126 6.98 -12.28 1.51
N GLU A 127 8.05 -11.63 1.07
CA GLU A 127 8.04 -10.22 0.68
C GLU A 127 7.13 -9.99 -0.53
N GLN A 128 7.20 -10.85 -1.55
CA GLN A 128 6.31 -10.80 -2.71
C GLN A 128 4.85 -11.01 -2.31
N LYS A 129 4.55 -11.97 -1.44
CA LYS A 129 3.20 -12.20 -0.93
C LYS A 129 2.66 -11.00 -0.15
N LEU A 130 3.51 -10.36 0.64
CA LEU A 130 3.15 -9.14 1.34
C LEU A 130 2.84 -8.00 0.36
N GLN A 131 3.66 -7.86 -0.69
CA GLN A 131 3.44 -6.87 -1.75
C GLN A 131 2.12 -7.10 -2.47
N GLU A 132 1.81 -8.33 -2.85
CA GLU A 132 0.53 -8.68 -3.48
C GLU A 132 -0.65 -8.37 -2.57
N LYS A 133 -0.53 -8.67 -1.29
CA LYS A 133 -1.56 -8.38 -0.29
C LYS A 133 -1.80 -6.88 -0.13
N VAL A 134 -0.74 -6.08 -0.10
CA VAL A 134 -0.82 -4.62 -0.04
C VAL A 134 -1.49 -4.06 -1.29
N THR A 135 -1.11 -4.54 -2.46
CA THR A 135 -1.70 -4.12 -3.73
C THR A 135 -3.19 -4.48 -3.81
N ASP A 136 -3.57 -5.70 -3.43
CA ASP A 136 -4.96 -6.14 -3.41
C ASP A 136 -5.81 -5.31 -2.44
N GLN A 137 -5.27 -5.01 -1.26
CA GLN A 137 -5.94 -4.18 -0.27
C GLN A 137 -6.13 -2.76 -0.78
N LEU A 138 -5.13 -2.22 -1.47
CA LEU A 138 -5.17 -0.90 -2.08
C LEU A 138 -6.25 -0.82 -3.17
N GLU A 139 -6.34 -1.82 -4.04
CA GLU A 139 -7.35 -1.90 -5.09
C GLU A 139 -8.77 -1.94 -4.51
N LYS A 140 -8.99 -2.73 -3.47
CA LYS A 140 -10.29 -2.80 -2.78
C LYS A 140 -10.66 -1.47 -2.14
N GLN A 141 -9.72 -0.83 -1.48
CA GLN A 141 -9.92 0.49 -0.88
C GLN A 141 -10.23 1.55 -1.93
N LEU A 142 -9.52 1.53 -3.05
CA LEU A 142 -9.75 2.46 -4.15
C LEU A 142 -11.16 2.33 -4.72
N LYS A 143 -11.66 1.11 -4.85
CA LYS A 143 -13.01 0.84 -5.36
C LYS A 143 -14.09 1.42 -4.45
N ASN A 144 -13.96 1.21 -3.14
CA ASN A 144 -14.87 1.76 -2.14
C ASN A 144 -14.76 3.29 -2.05
N LEU A 145 -13.54 3.78 -2.14
CA LEU A 145 -13.24 5.21 -2.09
C LEU A 145 -13.83 5.98 -3.26
N ARG A 146 -13.84 5.39 -4.47
CA ARG A 146 -14.44 6.01 -5.65
C ARG A 146 -15.88 6.42 -5.43
N GLU A 147 -16.67 5.54 -4.84
CA GLU A 147 -18.08 5.84 -4.54
C GLU A 147 -18.22 6.98 -3.55
N GLU A 148 -17.38 7.01 -2.52
CA GLU A 148 -17.38 8.10 -1.52
C GLU A 148 -16.96 9.43 -2.13
N LEU A 149 -15.91 9.41 -2.98
CA LEU A 149 -15.41 10.61 -3.64
C LEU A 149 -16.40 11.13 -4.68
N ASP A 150 -17.05 10.26 -5.43
CA ASP A 150 -18.09 10.67 -6.38
C ASP A 150 -19.27 11.32 -5.67
N LYS A 151 -19.68 10.83 -4.51
CA LYS A 151 -20.71 11.46 -3.68
C LYS A 151 -20.27 12.85 -3.21
N ALA A 152 -19.01 12.99 -2.78
CA ALA A 152 -18.47 14.27 -2.34
C ALA A 152 -18.44 15.28 -3.50
N VAL A 153 -17.99 14.88 -4.67
CA VAL A 153 -17.99 15.70 -5.88
C VAL A 153 -19.40 16.11 -6.28
N ASN A 154 -20.35 15.20 -6.25
CA ASN A 154 -21.74 15.47 -6.59
C ASN A 154 -22.38 16.47 -5.62
N ARG A 155 -22.12 16.32 -4.33
CA ARG A 155 -22.62 17.27 -3.30
C ARG A 155 -21.99 18.64 -3.43
N ALA A 156 -20.68 18.70 -3.67
CA ALA A 156 -19.97 19.94 -3.91
C ALA A 156 -20.51 20.66 -5.16
N THR A 157 -20.74 19.91 -6.23
CA THR A 157 -21.34 20.43 -7.48
C THR A 157 -22.74 20.94 -7.25
N ALA A 158 -23.57 20.21 -6.51
CA ALA A 158 -24.92 20.63 -6.16
C ALA A 158 -24.94 21.95 -5.35
N GLU A 159 -24.07 22.07 -4.37
CA GLU A 159 -23.91 23.29 -3.57
C GLU A 159 -23.41 24.46 -4.41
N ALA A 160 -22.49 24.23 -5.33
CA ALA A 160 -22.00 25.24 -6.28
C ALA A 160 -23.12 25.72 -7.19
N LEU A 161 -23.96 24.82 -7.68
CA LEU A 161 -25.14 25.19 -8.48
C LEU A 161 -26.15 26.03 -7.70
N LYS A 162 -26.39 25.68 -6.43
CA LYS A 162 -27.24 26.46 -5.54
C LYS A 162 -26.72 27.90 -5.36
N GLN A 163 -25.45 28.05 -5.07
CA GLN A 163 -24.80 29.33 -4.87
C GLN A 163 -24.84 30.18 -6.15
N LYS A 164 -24.57 29.57 -7.29
CA LYS A 164 -24.62 30.27 -8.59
C LYS A 164 -26.04 30.68 -8.95
N ALA A 165 -27.01 29.80 -8.76
CA ALA A 165 -28.41 30.11 -9.04
C ALA A 165 -28.97 31.20 -8.10
N ALA A 166 -28.57 31.20 -6.83
CA ALA A 166 -28.94 32.25 -5.87
C ALA A 166 -28.40 33.62 -6.26
N ARG A 167 -27.26 33.68 -6.95
CA ARG A 167 -26.69 34.94 -7.49
C ARG A 167 -27.45 35.46 -8.72
N ILE A 168 -28.11 34.57 -9.47
CA ILE A 168 -28.82 34.88 -10.71
C ILE A 168 -30.30 35.07 -10.45
N GLY A 169 -30.90 34.30 -9.50
CA GLY A 169 -32.32 34.34 -9.19
C GLY A 169 -32.67 33.41 -8.03
N GLN A 170 -33.98 33.15 -7.83
CA GLN A 170 -34.44 32.26 -6.78
C GLN A 170 -34.51 30.79 -7.26
N ILE A 171 -34.04 29.87 -6.42
CA ILE A 171 -34.22 28.43 -6.63
C ILE A 171 -35.57 28.03 -6.07
N LYS A 172 -36.46 27.47 -6.90
CA LYS A 172 -37.78 27.00 -6.48
C LYS A 172 -37.77 25.56 -5.97
N GLU A 173 -37.00 24.70 -6.63
CA GLU A 173 -36.92 23.30 -6.30
C GLU A 173 -35.55 22.72 -6.71
N MET A 174 -35.04 21.83 -5.92
CA MET A 174 -33.81 21.10 -6.21
C MET A 174 -33.92 19.69 -5.66
N THR A 175 -33.69 18.68 -6.53
CA THR A 175 -33.71 17.26 -6.18
C THR A 175 -32.34 16.66 -6.37
N ASP A 176 -31.87 15.85 -5.40
CA ASP A 176 -30.65 15.05 -5.52
C ASP A 176 -30.95 13.83 -6.40
N ILE A 177 -30.05 13.58 -7.30
CA ILE A 177 -30.13 12.43 -8.21
C ILE A 177 -29.18 11.34 -7.73
#